data_b6391fd246a4debd107a327e29a5dcd3
#
_entry.id   b6391fd246a4debd107a327e29a5dcd3
#
_cell.length_a   1.000
_cell.length_b   1.000
_cell.length_c   1.000
_cell.angle_alpha   90.00
_cell.angle_beta   90.00
_cell.angle_gamma   90.00
#
_symmetry.space_group_name_H-M   'P 1'
#
loop_
_entity.id
_entity.type
_entity.pdbx_description
1 polymer ?
#
loop_
_entity_poly.entity_id
_entity_poly.type
_entity_poly.pdbx_seq_one_letter_code
_entity_poly.pdbx_strand_id
1 'polypeptide(L)'
;MIYKKTTDVANDYVIRVLDSPAEVPASAWNTLLLAQPQATPFMRHEYLNALHASGCATADTGWTPRFFLLERQGRLAAACVVYLKTHSRGEYVFDWAWANAYAQHGLAYYPKALCAVPFTPVPGSRLLAHCQADRERLVAAMLEWCQGQQLSGLHSLFASDDDLAAFEASGLLLRHTVQFHWHNANPGYANFEAFLGHLTPEKRKKIRQERRKVAEVGISFRVAEGSQINPADWDFFYRCYERTYLEHGNAPYLNRDFFARMAGTMPEDWLLFVAERDGQAIATSLIALNASCAGERVAYGRYWGALERVDCLHFEACYYQPLAWCITNGYQRFEGGAQGEHKLARALLPVTTTSAHWLAQPQFLAAVDRYLSAERAGIQSYVEDLKQHSPLKSGIRPEPCAASADPAPARPA
;
A
#
# COMPACT_ATOMS: atom_id res chain seq x y z
N MET A 1 4.53 10.20 -25.81
CA MET A 1 5.80 10.84 -26.22
C MET A 1 6.91 9.78 -26.22
N ILE A 2 7.75 9.65 -27.26
CA ILE A 2 8.90 8.72 -27.29
C ILE A 2 10.08 9.47 -26.67
N TYR A 3 10.58 8.99 -25.53
CA TYR A 3 11.56 9.75 -24.74
C TYR A 3 13.02 9.35 -25.00
N LYS A 4 13.31 8.10 -25.39
CA LYS A 4 14.69 7.66 -25.72
C LYS A 4 14.70 6.44 -26.62
N LYS A 5 15.55 6.48 -27.64
CA LYS A 5 15.94 5.34 -28.46
C LYS A 5 17.46 5.22 -28.39
N THR A 6 17.99 4.16 -27.78
CA THR A 6 19.42 3.85 -27.86
C THR A 6 19.65 2.81 -28.94
N THR A 7 20.63 3.05 -29.80
CA THR A 7 20.96 2.24 -30.98
C THR A 7 22.14 1.26 -30.74
N ASP A 8 22.49 0.99 -29.49
CA ASP A 8 23.49 -0.02 -29.17
C ASP A 8 22.83 -1.41 -29.12
N VAL A 9 23.28 -2.35 -29.94
CA VAL A 9 22.64 -3.68 -30.18
C VAL A 9 22.44 -4.49 -28.88
N ALA A 10 23.26 -4.24 -27.84
CA ALA A 10 23.10 -4.82 -26.52
C ALA A 10 22.08 -4.08 -25.63
N ASN A 11 21.65 -2.87 -26.00
CA ASN A 11 20.82 -1.95 -25.22
C ASN A 11 19.65 -1.36 -26.02
N ASP A 12 19.12 -2.08 -27.01
CA ASP A 12 18.01 -1.58 -27.82
C ASP A 12 16.70 -1.60 -27.01
N TYR A 13 16.38 -0.47 -26.42
CA TYR A 13 15.11 -0.25 -25.72
C TYR A 13 14.51 1.11 -26.09
N VAL A 14 13.19 1.19 -26.00
CA VAL A 14 12.41 2.41 -26.16
C VAL A 14 11.66 2.70 -24.87
N ILE A 15 11.72 3.94 -24.39
CA ILE A 15 10.87 4.40 -23.30
C ILE A 15 9.76 5.28 -23.85
N ARG A 16 8.53 4.86 -23.55
CA ARG A 16 7.31 5.63 -23.88
C ARG A 16 6.71 6.16 -22.58
N VAL A 17 6.22 7.40 -22.61
CA VAL A 17 5.46 8.00 -21.52
C VAL A 17 4.04 8.26 -22.04
N LEU A 18 3.07 7.64 -21.39
CA LEU A 18 1.65 7.71 -21.73
C LEU A 18 0.89 8.48 -20.67
N ASP A 19 -0.20 9.13 -21.05
CA ASP A 19 -0.96 10.04 -20.18
C ASP A 19 -2.17 9.36 -19.52
N SER A 20 -2.55 8.18 -20.01
CA SER A 20 -3.73 7.46 -19.55
C SER A 20 -3.46 5.97 -19.38
N PRO A 21 -4.01 5.32 -18.34
CA PRO A 21 -3.97 3.87 -18.22
C PRO A 21 -4.67 3.15 -19.38
N ALA A 22 -5.65 3.77 -20.03
CA ALA A 22 -6.35 3.20 -21.18
C ALA A 22 -5.43 2.95 -22.39
N GLU A 23 -4.28 3.65 -22.48
CA GLU A 23 -3.27 3.45 -23.51
C GLU A 23 -2.28 2.32 -23.19
N VAL A 24 -2.31 1.80 -21.96
CA VAL A 24 -1.39 0.77 -21.48
C VAL A 24 -1.99 -0.62 -21.72
N PRO A 25 -1.26 -1.58 -22.31
CA PRO A 25 -1.74 -2.94 -22.46
C PRO A 25 -1.93 -3.63 -21.09
N ALA A 26 -3.18 -3.76 -20.64
CA ALA A 26 -3.52 -4.28 -19.30
C ALA A 26 -2.91 -5.66 -19.02
N SER A 27 -2.99 -6.59 -19.99
CA SER A 27 -2.43 -7.94 -19.85
C SER A 27 -0.91 -7.93 -19.68
N ALA A 28 -0.19 -7.10 -20.45
CA ALA A 28 1.26 -6.99 -20.34
C ALA A 28 1.68 -6.35 -19.01
N TRP A 29 0.96 -5.30 -18.57
CA TRP A 29 1.17 -4.68 -17.26
C TRP A 29 0.96 -5.68 -16.12
N ASN A 30 -0.17 -6.39 -16.10
CA ASN A 30 -0.48 -7.37 -15.07
C ASN A 30 0.48 -8.56 -15.08
N THR A 31 0.99 -8.98 -16.25
CA THR A 31 2.03 -10.02 -16.34
C THR A 31 3.32 -9.56 -15.65
N LEU A 32 3.76 -8.31 -15.86
CA LEU A 32 4.91 -7.76 -15.13
C LEU A 32 4.63 -7.66 -13.63
N LEU A 33 3.44 -7.24 -13.22
CA LEU A 33 3.05 -7.14 -11.81
C LEU A 33 3.11 -8.52 -11.14
N LEU A 34 2.54 -9.55 -11.75
CA LEU A 34 2.52 -10.90 -11.18
C LEU A 34 3.93 -11.52 -11.04
N ALA A 35 4.91 -11.04 -11.80
CA ALA A 35 6.31 -11.45 -11.67
C ALA A 35 7.05 -10.75 -10.51
N GLN A 36 6.41 -9.78 -9.83
CA GLN A 36 7.07 -9.06 -8.74
C GLN A 36 6.93 -9.81 -7.41
N PRO A 37 7.99 -9.86 -6.57
CA PRO A 37 7.94 -10.52 -5.26
C PRO A 37 6.92 -9.88 -4.30
N GLN A 38 6.69 -8.57 -4.42
CA GLN A 38 5.75 -7.81 -3.59
C GLN A 38 4.63 -7.18 -4.43
N ALA A 39 4.03 -8.02 -5.29
CA ALA A 39 2.85 -7.62 -6.06
C ALA A 39 1.66 -7.33 -5.14
N THR A 40 0.95 -6.23 -5.40
CA THR A 40 -0.26 -5.86 -4.65
C THR A 40 -1.44 -5.64 -5.60
N PRO A 41 -2.69 -5.86 -5.18
CA PRO A 41 -3.87 -5.60 -6.01
C PRO A 41 -3.99 -4.13 -6.41
N PHE A 42 -3.38 -3.22 -5.66
CA PHE A 42 -3.42 -1.79 -5.90
C PHE A 42 -2.54 -1.33 -7.08
N MET A 43 -1.62 -2.18 -7.55
CA MET A 43 -0.82 -1.96 -8.76
C MET A 43 -1.41 -2.70 -9.98
N ARG A 44 -2.52 -3.41 -9.85
CA ARG A 44 -3.24 -3.95 -11.02
C ARG A 44 -3.68 -2.83 -11.93
N HIS A 45 -3.62 -3.11 -13.24
CA HIS A 45 -4.07 -2.16 -14.26
C HIS A 45 -5.52 -1.72 -14.01
N GLU A 46 -6.40 -2.64 -13.61
CA GLU A 46 -7.81 -2.40 -13.31
C GLU A 46 -8.00 -1.37 -12.19
N TYR A 47 -7.19 -1.47 -11.12
CA TYR A 47 -7.23 -0.52 -10.00
C TYR A 47 -6.79 0.89 -10.42
N LEU A 48 -5.66 0.98 -11.14
CA LEU A 48 -5.14 2.25 -11.64
C LEU A 48 -6.09 2.89 -12.65
N ASN A 49 -6.71 2.07 -13.51
CA ASN A 49 -7.71 2.53 -14.46
C ASN A 49 -9.00 2.98 -13.75
N ALA A 50 -9.44 2.28 -12.71
CA ALA A 50 -10.59 2.70 -11.91
C ALA A 50 -10.37 4.07 -11.24
N LEU A 51 -9.18 4.32 -10.68
CA LEU A 51 -8.78 5.62 -10.11
C LEU A 51 -8.85 6.76 -11.14
N HIS A 52 -8.36 6.50 -12.35
CA HIS A 52 -8.35 7.49 -13.42
C HIS A 52 -9.76 7.72 -14.01
N ALA A 53 -10.42 6.63 -14.42
CA ALA A 53 -11.72 6.70 -15.10
C ALA A 53 -12.86 7.21 -14.22
N SER A 54 -12.78 7.06 -12.90
CA SER A 54 -13.72 7.63 -11.94
C SER A 54 -13.45 9.10 -11.60
N GLY A 55 -12.34 9.68 -12.11
CA GLY A 55 -11.91 11.03 -11.76
C GLY A 55 -11.25 11.17 -10.38
N CYS A 56 -11.04 10.07 -9.64
CA CYS A 56 -10.44 10.14 -8.31
C CYS A 56 -8.95 10.53 -8.33
N ALA A 57 -8.21 10.09 -9.37
CA ALA A 57 -6.79 10.44 -9.55
C ALA A 57 -6.56 10.99 -10.96
N THR A 58 -6.80 12.28 -11.13
CA THR A 58 -6.69 13.04 -12.39
C THR A 58 -6.05 14.41 -12.13
N ALA A 59 -5.86 15.19 -13.18
CA ALA A 59 -5.36 16.55 -13.09
C ALA A 59 -6.22 17.43 -12.15
N ASP A 60 -7.54 17.29 -12.20
CA ASP A 60 -8.48 18.07 -11.39
C ASP A 60 -8.33 17.80 -9.88
N THR A 61 -7.88 16.59 -9.53
CA THR A 61 -7.59 16.20 -8.14
C THR A 61 -6.12 16.33 -7.78
N GLY A 62 -5.30 16.93 -8.65
CA GLY A 62 -3.87 17.11 -8.46
C GLY A 62 -3.04 15.82 -8.53
N TRP A 63 -3.54 14.80 -9.26
CA TRP A 63 -2.89 13.52 -9.50
C TRP A 63 -2.86 13.21 -11.00
N THR A 64 -2.02 13.93 -11.78
CA THR A 64 -1.94 13.72 -13.24
C THR A 64 -1.03 12.52 -13.55
N PRO A 65 -1.54 11.40 -14.08
CA PRO A 65 -0.74 10.20 -14.29
C PRO A 65 0.23 10.34 -15.47
N ARG A 66 1.34 9.60 -15.38
CA ARG A 66 2.32 9.35 -16.43
C ARG A 66 2.77 7.90 -16.32
N PHE A 67 2.46 7.10 -17.32
CA PHE A 67 2.86 5.70 -17.39
C PHE A 67 4.16 5.57 -18.18
N PHE A 68 5.22 5.15 -17.52
CA PHE A 68 6.51 4.88 -18.13
C PHE A 68 6.55 3.41 -18.56
N LEU A 69 6.75 3.17 -19.83
CA LEU A 69 6.84 1.84 -20.43
C LEU A 69 8.23 1.68 -21.07
N LEU A 70 9.00 0.72 -20.58
CA LEU A 70 10.24 0.30 -21.22
C LEU A 70 9.96 -0.90 -22.11
N GLU A 71 10.16 -0.74 -23.39
CA GLU A 71 9.94 -1.78 -24.39
C GLU A 71 11.28 -2.25 -24.97
N ARG A 72 11.45 -3.58 -25.09
CA ARG A 72 12.55 -4.21 -25.82
C ARG A 72 11.99 -5.09 -26.90
N GLN A 73 12.48 -4.90 -28.14
CA GLN A 73 12.04 -5.67 -29.31
C GLN A 73 10.49 -5.70 -29.42
N GLY A 74 9.84 -4.56 -29.12
CA GLY A 74 8.38 -4.42 -29.15
C GLY A 74 7.62 -5.12 -28.03
N ARG A 75 8.30 -5.63 -26.99
CA ARG A 75 7.68 -6.23 -25.79
C ARG A 75 7.92 -5.36 -24.56
N LEU A 76 6.90 -5.26 -23.73
CA LEU A 76 7.00 -4.56 -22.46
C LEU A 76 7.94 -5.33 -21.50
N ALA A 77 9.09 -4.72 -21.20
CA ALA A 77 10.12 -5.29 -20.33
C ALA A 77 10.06 -4.72 -18.91
N ALA A 78 9.69 -3.44 -18.76
CA ALA A 78 9.45 -2.83 -17.47
C ALA A 78 8.42 -1.69 -17.58
N ALA A 79 7.76 -1.38 -16.44
CA ALA A 79 6.78 -0.31 -16.37
C ALA A 79 6.66 0.29 -14.96
N CYS A 80 6.26 1.55 -14.88
CA CYS A 80 5.84 2.18 -13.63
C CYS A 80 4.83 3.29 -13.90
N VAL A 81 4.12 3.73 -12.86
CA VAL A 81 3.26 4.91 -12.91
C VAL A 81 3.83 5.99 -12.01
N VAL A 82 3.90 7.21 -12.55
CA VAL A 82 4.29 8.44 -11.86
C VAL A 82 3.14 9.43 -11.95
N TYR A 83 2.88 10.17 -10.88
CA TYR A 83 1.89 11.23 -10.89
C TYR A 83 2.57 12.59 -10.76
N LEU A 84 2.19 13.55 -11.61
CA LEU A 84 2.47 14.96 -11.38
C LEU A 84 1.52 15.44 -10.28
N LYS A 85 2.11 15.90 -9.17
CA LYS A 85 1.38 16.31 -7.98
C LYS A 85 1.41 17.81 -7.83
N THR A 86 0.22 18.41 -7.66
CA THR A 86 0.08 19.84 -7.36
C THR A 86 -0.05 20.12 -5.86
N HIS A 87 -0.09 19.09 -5.00
CA HIS A 87 -0.15 19.14 -3.55
C HIS A 87 0.22 17.77 -2.95
N SER A 88 0.50 17.66 -1.65
CA SER A 88 0.88 16.39 -0.98
C SER A 88 -0.28 15.65 -0.30
N ARG A 89 -1.54 15.99 -0.58
CA ARG A 89 -2.68 15.28 0.00
C ARG A 89 -2.80 13.87 -0.60
N GLY A 90 -3.15 12.90 0.27
CA GLY A 90 -3.39 11.51 -0.12
C GLY A 90 -2.12 10.67 -0.30
N GLU A 91 -0.94 11.16 0.12
CA GLU A 91 0.36 10.49 -0.03
C GLU A 91 0.73 9.62 1.19
N TYR A 92 0.32 10.02 2.40
CA TYR A 92 0.62 9.37 3.69
C TYR A 92 2.11 9.33 4.10
N VAL A 93 3.00 9.92 3.31
CA VAL A 93 4.38 10.27 3.69
C VAL A 93 4.48 11.79 3.63
N PHE A 94 4.57 12.43 4.81
CA PHE A 94 4.41 13.87 4.90
C PHE A 94 5.71 14.61 4.60
N ASP A 95 5.67 15.47 3.60
CA ASP A 95 6.79 16.32 3.15
C ASP A 95 6.50 17.83 3.29
N TRP A 96 5.54 18.20 4.15
CA TRP A 96 5.14 19.58 4.39
C TRP A 96 6.32 20.48 4.79
N ALA A 97 7.27 19.94 5.58
CA ALA A 97 8.46 20.69 5.98
C ALA A 97 9.32 21.07 4.76
N TRP A 98 9.43 20.17 3.78
CA TRP A 98 10.18 20.44 2.55
C TRP A 98 9.47 21.46 1.67
N ALA A 99 8.16 21.33 1.49
CA ALA A 99 7.35 22.31 0.75
C ALA A 99 7.43 23.71 1.37
N ASN A 100 7.36 23.80 2.70
CA ASN A 100 7.51 25.07 3.42
C ASN A 100 8.92 25.66 3.25
N ALA A 101 9.97 24.84 3.31
CA ALA A 101 11.34 25.30 3.09
C ALA A 101 11.54 25.87 1.67
N TYR A 102 10.99 25.21 0.64
CA TYR A 102 10.99 25.73 -0.73
C TYR A 102 10.30 27.11 -0.79
N ALA A 103 9.09 27.22 -0.23
CA ALA A 103 8.33 28.49 -0.20
C ALA A 103 9.09 29.61 0.51
N GLN A 104 9.77 29.33 1.64
CA GLN A 104 10.59 30.30 2.39
C GLN A 104 11.77 30.83 1.55
N HIS A 105 12.26 30.06 0.58
CA HIS A 105 13.34 30.47 -0.32
C HIS A 105 12.84 30.98 -1.67
N GLY A 106 11.51 31.22 -1.81
CA GLY A 106 10.92 31.73 -3.04
C GLY A 106 10.92 30.73 -4.20
N LEU A 107 11.02 29.42 -3.91
CA LEU A 107 11.07 28.35 -4.89
C LEU A 107 9.74 27.59 -4.93
N ALA A 108 9.33 27.13 -6.11
CA ALA A 108 8.16 26.29 -6.28
C ALA A 108 8.49 24.82 -5.93
N TYR A 109 7.76 24.25 -4.97
CA TYR A 109 7.83 22.82 -4.65
C TYR A 109 6.91 21.98 -5.55
N TYR A 110 5.79 22.54 -5.95
CA TYR A 110 4.86 21.89 -6.86
C TYR A 110 4.94 22.52 -8.26
N PRO A 111 4.71 21.74 -9.33
CA PRO A 111 4.46 20.29 -9.32
C PRO A 111 5.72 19.48 -9.00
N LYS A 112 5.52 18.34 -8.34
CA LYS A 112 6.54 17.31 -8.11
C LYS A 112 6.12 15.99 -8.75
N ALA A 113 7.08 15.08 -8.99
CA ALA A 113 6.82 13.73 -9.46
C ALA A 113 6.65 12.76 -8.29
N LEU A 114 5.67 11.86 -8.36
CA LEU A 114 5.36 10.88 -7.32
C LEU A 114 5.11 9.51 -7.93
N CYS A 115 5.99 8.55 -7.66
CA CYS A 115 5.81 7.12 -7.97
C CYS A 115 5.15 6.43 -6.77
N ALA A 116 3.83 6.31 -6.78
CA ALA A 116 3.03 5.73 -5.70
C ALA A 116 1.65 5.33 -6.21
N VAL A 117 0.94 4.52 -5.43
CA VAL A 117 -0.49 4.28 -5.65
C VAL A 117 -1.29 5.37 -4.92
N PRO A 118 -2.16 6.13 -5.60
CA PRO A 118 -2.96 7.18 -4.97
C PRO A 118 -3.78 6.66 -3.80
N PHE A 119 -3.79 7.41 -2.70
CA PHE A 119 -4.59 7.18 -1.49
C PHE A 119 -4.33 5.82 -0.81
N THR A 120 -3.17 5.17 -1.10
CA THR A 120 -2.92 3.77 -0.74
C THR A 120 -1.56 3.61 -0.06
N PRO A 121 -1.49 3.71 1.28
CA PRO A 121 -0.24 3.54 2.03
C PRO A 121 0.09 2.06 2.26
N VAL A 122 0.22 1.29 1.18
CA VAL A 122 0.54 -0.14 1.20
C VAL A 122 1.91 -0.34 0.56
N PRO A 123 2.88 -0.98 1.25
CA PRO A 123 4.17 -1.34 0.68
C PRO A 123 4.02 -2.35 -0.47
N GLY A 124 4.89 -2.21 -1.48
CA GLY A 124 4.91 -3.14 -2.60
C GLY A 124 5.66 -2.58 -3.82
N SER A 125 5.77 -3.39 -4.85
CA SER A 125 6.52 -3.06 -6.07
C SER A 125 5.89 -1.88 -6.80
N ARG A 126 6.71 -0.87 -7.10
CA ARG A 126 6.39 0.32 -7.88
C ARG A 126 7.01 0.28 -9.26
N LEU A 127 8.19 -0.35 -9.37
CA LEU A 127 8.92 -0.58 -10.61
C LEU A 127 8.70 -2.03 -11.06
N LEU A 128 7.76 -2.22 -11.97
CA LEU A 128 7.44 -3.55 -12.50
C LEU A 128 8.50 -3.93 -13.53
N ALA A 129 9.40 -4.87 -13.21
CA ALA A 129 10.45 -5.29 -14.11
C ALA A 129 10.94 -6.72 -13.77
N HIS A 130 11.46 -7.42 -14.78
CA HIS A 130 12.00 -8.77 -14.58
C HIS A 130 13.43 -8.77 -14.02
N CYS A 131 14.16 -7.67 -14.12
CA CYS A 131 15.55 -7.59 -13.64
C CYS A 131 15.88 -6.20 -13.08
N GLN A 132 16.92 -6.17 -12.25
CA GLN A 132 17.38 -4.93 -11.60
C GLN A 132 17.82 -3.86 -12.62
N ALA A 133 18.52 -4.27 -13.69
CA ALA A 133 18.96 -3.34 -14.73
C ALA A 133 17.81 -2.59 -15.43
N ASP A 134 16.63 -3.20 -15.55
CA ASP A 134 15.46 -2.54 -16.14
C ASP A 134 14.77 -1.62 -15.12
N ARG A 135 14.78 -1.94 -13.82
CA ARG A 135 14.38 -1.02 -12.75
C ARG A 135 15.24 0.24 -12.75
N GLU A 136 16.55 0.09 -12.80
CA GLU A 136 17.50 1.22 -12.83
C GLU A 136 17.32 2.09 -14.08
N ARG A 137 17.03 1.48 -15.24
CA ARG A 137 16.70 2.24 -16.47
C ARG A 137 15.41 3.03 -16.35
N LEU A 138 14.38 2.47 -15.70
CA LEU A 138 13.15 3.21 -15.42
C LEU A 138 13.44 4.41 -14.50
N VAL A 139 14.23 4.21 -13.44
CA VAL A 139 14.60 5.31 -12.53
C VAL A 139 15.37 6.39 -13.25
N ALA A 140 16.36 6.02 -14.08
CA ALA A 140 17.11 6.98 -14.89
C ALA A 140 16.20 7.78 -15.83
N ALA A 141 15.25 7.11 -16.50
CA ALA A 141 14.30 7.78 -17.38
C ALA A 141 13.34 8.71 -16.61
N MET A 142 12.88 8.32 -15.42
CA MET A 142 12.06 9.19 -14.57
C MET A 142 12.85 10.44 -14.14
N LEU A 143 14.12 10.30 -13.73
CA LEU A 143 14.96 11.43 -13.34
C LEU A 143 15.23 12.37 -14.53
N GLU A 144 15.59 11.82 -15.70
CA GLU A 144 15.78 12.60 -16.92
C GLU A 144 14.50 13.36 -17.31
N TRP A 145 13.35 12.70 -17.23
CA TRP A 145 12.07 13.32 -17.48
C TRP A 145 11.75 14.44 -16.45
N CYS A 146 11.98 14.21 -15.15
CA CYS A 146 11.79 15.23 -14.13
C CYS A 146 12.64 16.47 -14.37
N GLN A 147 13.91 16.27 -14.75
CA GLN A 147 14.83 17.36 -15.11
C GLN A 147 14.33 18.13 -16.34
N GLY A 148 13.91 17.41 -17.40
CA GLY A 148 13.36 18.00 -18.63
C GLY A 148 12.05 18.76 -18.40
N GLN A 149 11.24 18.36 -17.42
CA GLN A 149 10.02 19.06 -16.99
C GLN A 149 10.27 20.11 -15.89
N GLN A 150 11.50 20.30 -15.46
CA GLN A 150 11.90 21.24 -14.40
C GLN A 150 11.12 21.03 -13.08
N LEU A 151 10.84 19.75 -12.73
CA LEU A 151 10.15 19.41 -11.49
C LEU A 151 11.06 19.58 -10.28
N SER A 152 10.48 19.90 -9.12
CA SER A 152 11.20 20.09 -7.86
C SER A 152 11.83 18.81 -7.31
N GLY A 153 11.23 17.65 -7.61
CA GLY A 153 11.70 16.37 -7.11
C GLY A 153 10.93 15.17 -7.67
N LEU A 154 11.50 13.98 -7.40
CA LEU A 154 10.90 12.67 -7.62
C LEU A 154 10.83 11.94 -6.28
N HIS A 155 9.65 11.45 -5.92
CA HIS A 155 9.41 10.70 -4.70
C HIS A 155 8.80 9.35 -5.05
N SER A 156 9.28 8.28 -4.42
CA SER A 156 8.63 6.95 -4.49
C SER A 156 8.22 6.53 -3.09
N LEU A 157 6.94 6.17 -2.89
CA LEU A 157 6.40 5.90 -1.56
C LEU A 157 6.09 4.42 -1.39
N PHE A 158 6.44 3.88 -0.21
CA PHE A 158 6.17 2.49 0.17
C PHE A 158 6.70 1.49 -0.87
N ALA A 159 7.92 1.71 -1.34
CA ALA A 159 8.58 0.89 -2.34
C ALA A 159 9.04 -0.46 -1.79
N SER A 160 9.09 -1.48 -2.65
CA SER A 160 9.67 -2.79 -2.35
C SER A 160 11.19 -2.74 -2.22
N ASP A 161 11.80 -3.78 -1.63
CA ASP A 161 13.26 -3.84 -1.46
C ASP A 161 14.01 -3.78 -2.80
N ASP A 162 13.51 -4.47 -3.83
CA ASP A 162 14.09 -4.43 -5.18
C ASP A 162 14.01 -3.02 -5.80
N ASP A 163 12.89 -2.32 -5.57
CA ASP A 163 12.73 -0.94 -6.04
C ASP A 163 13.67 0.00 -5.28
N LEU A 164 13.79 -0.17 -3.96
CA LEU A 164 14.70 0.63 -3.12
C LEU A 164 16.15 0.47 -3.56
N ALA A 165 16.58 -0.75 -3.90
CA ALA A 165 17.91 -0.98 -4.43
C ALA A 165 18.17 -0.20 -5.74
N ALA A 166 17.18 -0.12 -6.64
CA ALA A 166 17.29 0.67 -7.88
C ALA A 166 17.28 2.18 -7.62
N PHE A 167 16.46 2.65 -6.70
CA PHE A 167 16.43 4.06 -6.30
C PHE A 167 17.72 4.49 -5.62
N GLU A 168 18.25 3.69 -4.69
CA GLU A 168 19.49 3.96 -3.99
C GLU A 168 20.69 3.98 -4.95
N ALA A 169 20.79 2.98 -5.85
CA ALA A 169 21.81 2.94 -6.91
C ALA A 169 21.74 4.17 -7.85
N SER A 170 20.59 4.78 -7.98
CA SER A 170 20.36 6.02 -8.75
C SER A 170 20.54 7.31 -7.94
N GLY A 171 20.98 7.22 -6.67
CA GLY A 171 21.29 8.35 -5.81
C GLY A 171 20.09 9.00 -5.11
N LEU A 172 18.96 8.32 -5.00
CA LEU A 172 17.84 8.81 -4.20
C LEU A 172 18.09 8.57 -2.71
N LEU A 173 17.62 9.50 -1.89
CA LEU A 173 17.70 9.43 -0.42
C LEU A 173 16.57 8.54 0.11
N LEU A 174 16.88 7.65 1.04
CA LEU A 174 15.90 6.77 1.67
C LEU A 174 15.35 7.36 2.96
N ARG A 175 14.03 7.37 3.10
CA ARG A 175 13.29 7.77 4.30
C ARG A 175 12.49 6.62 4.86
N HIS A 176 12.60 6.39 6.17
CA HIS A 176 11.93 5.31 6.86
C HIS A 176 10.73 5.82 7.67
N THR A 177 9.67 5.02 7.70
CA THR A 177 8.49 5.21 8.56
C THR A 177 8.07 3.88 9.17
N VAL A 178 7.08 3.88 10.06
CA VAL A 178 6.62 2.66 10.74
C VAL A 178 5.16 2.41 10.41
N GLN A 179 4.85 1.17 10.07
CA GLN A 179 3.51 0.61 9.99
C GLN A 179 3.36 -0.58 10.94
N PHE A 180 2.16 -1.14 11.02
CA PHE A 180 1.87 -2.25 11.94
C PHE A 180 1.21 -3.38 11.16
N HIS A 181 1.89 -4.54 11.10
CA HIS A 181 1.43 -5.72 10.39
C HIS A 181 1.28 -6.90 11.35
N TRP A 182 0.26 -7.71 11.13
CA TRP A 182 0.12 -9.00 11.78
C TRP A 182 0.67 -10.09 10.85
N HIS A 183 1.38 -11.05 11.45
CA HIS A 183 1.88 -12.24 10.77
C HIS A 183 1.27 -13.49 11.42
N ASN A 184 0.84 -14.42 10.58
CA ASN A 184 0.40 -15.73 11.04
C ASN A 184 1.61 -16.54 11.54
N ALA A 185 1.36 -17.54 12.38
CA ALA A 185 2.40 -18.49 12.76
C ALA A 185 2.78 -19.39 11.56
N ASN A 186 3.91 -20.07 11.68
CA ASN A 186 4.30 -21.10 10.74
C ASN A 186 4.47 -22.44 11.50
N PRO A 187 3.66 -23.51 11.23
CA PRO A 187 2.44 -23.47 10.42
C PRO A 187 1.40 -22.53 11.04
N GLY A 188 0.40 -22.06 10.27
CA GLY A 188 -0.61 -21.09 10.72
C GLY A 188 -1.29 -21.45 12.05
N TYR A 189 -1.84 -20.46 12.75
CA TYR A 189 -2.66 -20.70 13.94
C TYR A 189 -3.85 -21.60 13.61
N ALA A 190 -4.15 -22.57 14.47
CA ALA A 190 -5.29 -23.47 14.26
C ALA A 190 -6.65 -22.75 14.27
N ASN A 191 -6.77 -21.67 15.05
CA ASN A 191 -7.94 -20.81 15.14
C ASN A 191 -7.59 -19.51 15.89
N PHE A 192 -8.55 -18.59 16.00
CA PHE A 192 -8.35 -17.31 16.68
C PHE A 192 -8.03 -17.47 18.19
N GLU A 193 -8.58 -18.47 18.88
CA GLU A 193 -8.25 -18.73 20.29
C GLU A 193 -6.81 -19.23 20.47
N ALA A 194 -6.30 -20.04 19.54
CA ALA A 194 -4.88 -20.43 19.51
C ALA A 194 -3.98 -19.20 19.34
N PHE A 195 -4.34 -18.27 18.43
CA PHE A 195 -3.64 -16.98 18.31
C PHE A 195 -3.68 -16.18 19.62
N LEU A 196 -4.84 -16.03 20.26
CA LEU A 196 -4.94 -15.36 21.56
C LEU A 196 -4.07 -16.03 22.62
N GLY A 197 -3.88 -17.34 22.54
CA GLY A 197 -3.00 -18.12 23.41
C GLY A 197 -1.54 -17.67 23.40
N HIS A 198 -1.07 -17.04 22.31
CA HIS A 198 0.29 -16.51 22.15
C HIS A 198 0.47 -15.11 22.74
N LEU A 199 -0.63 -14.43 23.07
CA LEU A 199 -0.60 -13.10 23.68
C LEU A 199 -0.37 -13.17 25.19
N THR A 200 0.15 -12.08 25.75
CA THR A 200 0.20 -11.91 27.20
C THR A 200 -1.19 -12.01 27.82
N PRO A 201 -1.32 -12.47 29.07
CA PRO A 201 -2.64 -12.62 29.73
C PRO A 201 -3.47 -11.34 29.74
N GLU A 202 -2.83 -10.20 29.91
CA GLU A 202 -3.47 -8.87 29.92
C GLU A 202 -4.09 -8.56 28.55
N LYS A 203 -3.32 -8.68 27.45
CA LYS A 203 -3.79 -8.38 26.10
C LYS A 203 -4.88 -9.33 25.65
N ARG A 204 -4.74 -10.63 25.95
CA ARG A 204 -5.78 -11.63 25.70
C ARG A 204 -7.08 -11.31 26.44
N LYS A 205 -7.01 -10.95 27.73
CA LYS A 205 -8.18 -10.56 28.53
C LYS A 205 -8.87 -9.33 27.92
N LYS A 206 -8.08 -8.32 27.52
CA LYS A 206 -8.60 -7.08 26.91
C LYS A 206 -9.33 -7.37 25.58
N ILE A 207 -8.73 -8.15 24.68
CA ILE A 207 -9.36 -8.51 23.39
C ILE A 207 -10.68 -9.26 23.63
N ARG A 208 -10.70 -10.27 24.51
CA ARG A 208 -11.94 -10.99 24.82
C ARG A 208 -13.01 -10.08 25.42
N GLN A 209 -12.63 -9.11 26.24
CA GLN A 209 -13.55 -8.13 26.79
C GLN A 209 -14.13 -7.19 25.73
N GLU A 210 -13.27 -6.68 24.81
CA GLU A 210 -13.71 -5.82 23.71
C GLU A 210 -14.69 -6.57 22.79
N ARG A 211 -14.38 -7.81 22.40
CA ARG A 211 -15.27 -8.66 21.59
C ARG A 211 -16.60 -8.96 22.29
N ARG A 212 -16.57 -9.25 23.59
CA ARG A 212 -17.77 -9.50 24.38
C ARG A 212 -18.70 -8.28 24.42
N LYS A 213 -18.16 -7.07 24.61
CA LYS A 213 -18.96 -5.83 24.60
C LYS A 213 -19.74 -5.66 23.31
N VAL A 214 -19.15 -5.99 22.16
CA VAL A 214 -19.82 -5.92 20.85
C VAL A 214 -20.92 -6.98 20.74
N ALA A 215 -20.67 -8.19 21.21
CA ALA A 215 -21.66 -9.28 21.20
C ALA A 215 -22.83 -9.02 22.15
N GLU A 216 -22.57 -8.48 23.35
CA GLU A 216 -23.58 -8.19 24.38
C GLU A 216 -24.62 -7.14 23.93
N VAL A 217 -24.27 -6.25 23.01
CA VAL A 217 -25.21 -5.28 22.41
C VAL A 217 -25.89 -5.80 21.14
N GLY A 218 -25.85 -7.11 20.91
CA GLY A 218 -26.58 -7.81 19.84
C GLY A 218 -26.00 -7.64 18.45
N ILE A 219 -24.69 -7.33 18.31
CA ILE A 219 -24.06 -7.19 17.00
C ILE A 219 -23.54 -8.53 16.51
N SER A 220 -23.92 -8.88 15.29
CA SER A 220 -23.39 -9.98 14.50
C SER A 220 -22.64 -9.46 13.27
N PHE A 221 -21.84 -10.33 12.63
CA PHE A 221 -21.09 -9.99 11.42
C PHE A 221 -21.47 -10.92 10.29
N ARG A 222 -21.81 -10.33 9.14
CA ARG A 222 -21.89 -11.00 7.85
C ARG A 222 -20.61 -10.72 7.06
N VAL A 223 -20.11 -11.75 6.40
CA VAL A 223 -18.90 -11.68 5.55
C VAL A 223 -19.34 -11.92 4.11
N ALA A 224 -18.86 -11.08 3.20
CA ALA A 224 -19.07 -11.23 1.77
C ALA A 224 -17.72 -11.11 1.06
N GLU A 225 -17.43 -12.02 0.13
CA GLU A 225 -16.16 -12.08 -0.61
C GLU A 225 -16.43 -12.06 -2.12
N GLY A 226 -15.63 -11.30 -2.84
CA GLY A 226 -15.67 -11.25 -4.29
C GLY A 226 -17.04 -10.84 -4.84
N SER A 227 -17.57 -11.63 -5.73
CA SER A 227 -18.90 -11.41 -6.35
C SER A 227 -20.08 -11.57 -5.38
N GLN A 228 -19.86 -12.07 -4.16
CA GLN A 228 -20.90 -12.11 -3.13
C GLN A 228 -21.20 -10.72 -2.54
N ILE A 229 -20.29 -9.76 -2.70
CA ILE A 229 -20.52 -8.36 -2.32
C ILE A 229 -21.47 -7.77 -3.37
N ASN A 230 -22.75 -7.74 -3.05
CA ASN A 230 -23.79 -7.31 -3.96
C ASN A 230 -23.85 -5.76 -4.08
N PRO A 231 -24.57 -5.19 -5.07
CA PRO A 231 -24.65 -3.73 -5.24
C PRO A 231 -25.16 -2.98 -4.00
N ALA A 232 -26.11 -3.54 -3.24
CA ALA A 232 -26.63 -2.90 -2.02
C ALA A 232 -25.58 -2.89 -0.90
N ASP A 233 -24.71 -3.91 -0.82
CA ASP A 233 -23.57 -3.92 0.10
C ASP A 233 -22.55 -2.83 -0.25
N TRP A 234 -22.24 -2.62 -1.53
CA TRP A 234 -21.38 -1.54 -1.99
C TRP A 234 -21.96 -0.16 -1.72
N ASP A 235 -23.28 0.02 -1.86
CA ASP A 235 -23.95 1.28 -1.55
C ASP A 235 -23.92 1.57 -0.04
N PHE A 236 -24.16 0.54 0.78
CA PHE A 236 -24.08 0.68 2.23
C PHE A 236 -22.64 0.94 2.69
N PHE A 237 -21.66 0.22 2.14
CA PHE A 237 -20.26 0.47 2.40
C PHE A 237 -19.89 1.91 2.07
N TYR A 238 -20.28 2.42 0.89
CA TYR A 238 -19.92 3.77 0.48
C TYR A 238 -20.50 4.83 1.43
N ARG A 239 -21.73 4.67 1.88
CA ARG A 239 -22.35 5.55 2.88
C ARG A 239 -21.54 5.59 4.19
N CYS A 240 -21.07 4.43 4.67
CA CYS A 240 -20.22 4.34 5.85
C CYS A 240 -18.86 5.01 5.63
N TYR A 241 -18.24 4.74 4.48
CA TYR A 241 -16.95 5.32 4.08
C TYR A 241 -17.02 6.85 3.98
N GLU A 242 -17.99 7.38 3.25
CA GLU A 242 -18.21 8.81 3.08
C GLU A 242 -18.42 9.51 4.43
N ARG A 243 -19.27 8.93 5.28
CA ARG A 243 -19.52 9.46 6.63
C ARG A 243 -18.24 9.61 7.45
N THR A 244 -17.36 8.62 7.41
CA THR A 244 -16.07 8.69 8.13
C THR A 244 -15.24 9.90 7.69
N TYR A 245 -15.20 10.19 6.40
CA TYR A 245 -14.47 11.36 5.90
C TYR A 245 -15.15 12.68 6.32
N LEU A 246 -16.46 12.77 6.20
CA LEU A 246 -17.23 13.97 6.58
C LEU A 246 -17.11 14.26 8.09
N GLU A 247 -17.15 13.24 8.95
CA GLU A 247 -16.95 13.40 10.39
C GLU A 247 -15.54 13.94 10.74
N HIS A 248 -14.55 13.72 9.88
CA HIS A 248 -13.20 14.30 10.01
C HIS A 248 -13.04 15.63 9.25
N GLY A 249 -14.10 16.21 8.74
CA GLY A 249 -14.08 17.50 8.04
C GLY A 249 -13.47 17.45 6.64
N ASN A 250 -13.39 16.28 6.01
CA ASN A 250 -12.80 16.10 4.70
C ASN A 250 -13.82 15.48 3.72
N ALA A 251 -13.70 15.81 2.43
CA ALA A 251 -14.37 15.05 1.38
C ALA A 251 -13.64 13.71 1.14
N PRO A 252 -14.37 12.63 0.81
CA PRO A 252 -13.75 11.37 0.47
C PRO A 252 -12.88 11.49 -0.79
N TYR A 253 -11.70 10.85 -0.77
CA TYR A 253 -10.81 10.81 -1.94
C TYR A 253 -11.35 9.94 -3.06
N LEU A 254 -12.11 8.89 -2.72
CA LEU A 254 -12.67 7.93 -3.67
C LEU A 254 -14.18 8.09 -3.73
N ASN A 255 -14.72 8.09 -4.93
CA ASN A 255 -16.17 8.22 -5.15
C ASN A 255 -16.82 6.84 -5.36
N ARG A 256 -18.16 6.81 -5.42
CA ARG A 256 -18.92 5.56 -5.59
C ARG A 256 -18.64 4.88 -6.93
N ASP A 257 -18.32 5.64 -8.00
CA ASP A 257 -17.98 5.09 -9.31
C ASP A 257 -16.67 4.30 -9.28
N PHE A 258 -15.66 4.77 -8.54
CA PHE A 258 -14.44 4.01 -8.33
C PHE A 258 -14.72 2.62 -7.75
N PHE A 259 -15.54 2.54 -6.70
CA PHE A 259 -15.89 1.26 -6.07
C PHE A 259 -16.73 0.38 -6.99
N ALA A 260 -17.61 0.95 -7.81
CA ALA A 260 -18.37 0.20 -8.81
C ALA A 260 -17.45 -0.44 -9.88
N ARG A 261 -16.45 0.32 -10.34
CA ARG A 261 -15.47 -0.19 -11.31
C ARG A 261 -14.64 -1.32 -10.73
N MET A 262 -14.13 -1.18 -9.51
CA MET A 262 -13.39 -2.25 -8.84
C MET A 262 -14.25 -3.50 -8.65
N ALA A 263 -15.48 -3.35 -8.18
CA ALA A 263 -16.41 -4.47 -8.03
C ALA A 263 -16.65 -5.24 -9.33
N GLY A 264 -16.65 -4.53 -10.46
CA GLY A 264 -16.86 -5.14 -11.78
C GLY A 264 -15.62 -5.74 -12.42
N THR A 265 -14.42 -5.24 -12.13
CA THR A 265 -13.19 -5.59 -12.86
C THR A 265 -12.19 -6.41 -12.05
N MET A 266 -12.29 -6.40 -10.72
CA MET A 266 -11.40 -7.15 -9.82
C MET A 266 -12.14 -7.59 -8.54
N PRO A 267 -13.30 -8.25 -8.65
CA PRO A 267 -14.12 -8.63 -7.50
C PRO A 267 -13.35 -9.55 -6.54
N GLU A 268 -12.52 -10.45 -7.06
CA GLU A 268 -11.77 -11.46 -6.29
C GLU A 268 -10.81 -10.87 -5.25
N ASP A 269 -10.44 -9.59 -5.40
CA ASP A 269 -9.51 -8.91 -4.49
C ASP A 269 -10.22 -8.19 -3.33
N TRP A 270 -11.52 -8.41 -3.10
CA TRP A 270 -12.28 -7.70 -2.06
C TRP A 270 -13.01 -8.61 -1.10
N LEU A 271 -12.93 -8.24 0.18
CA LEU A 271 -13.61 -8.87 1.31
C LEU A 271 -14.30 -7.78 2.14
N LEU A 272 -15.60 -7.93 2.39
CA LEU A 272 -16.40 -6.99 3.15
C LEU A 272 -16.95 -7.64 4.42
N PHE A 273 -16.70 -7.01 5.56
CA PHE A 273 -17.37 -7.30 6.82
C PHE A 273 -18.49 -6.29 7.02
N VAL A 274 -19.70 -6.78 7.25
CA VAL A 274 -20.87 -5.97 7.58
C VAL A 274 -21.30 -6.29 9.00
N ALA A 275 -21.27 -5.29 9.86
CA ALA A 275 -21.79 -5.41 11.23
C ALA A 275 -23.31 -5.12 11.20
N GLU A 276 -24.08 -6.03 11.77
CA GLU A 276 -25.53 -6.00 11.79
C GLU A 276 -26.07 -6.05 13.22
N ARG A 277 -27.11 -5.27 13.51
CA ARG A 277 -27.87 -5.31 14.75
C ARG A 277 -29.35 -5.42 14.41
N ASP A 278 -30.06 -6.39 14.99
CA ASP A 278 -31.49 -6.67 14.73
C ASP A 278 -31.79 -6.78 13.21
N GLY A 279 -30.89 -7.39 12.46
CA GLY A 279 -31.00 -7.55 11.00
C GLY A 279 -30.75 -6.28 10.18
N GLN A 280 -30.33 -5.18 10.82
CA GLN A 280 -30.00 -3.93 10.14
C GLN A 280 -28.48 -3.73 10.11
N ALA A 281 -27.92 -3.43 8.92
CA ALA A 281 -26.52 -3.10 8.76
C ALA A 281 -26.21 -1.73 9.39
N ILE A 282 -25.19 -1.66 10.26
CA ILE A 282 -24.81 -0.45 11.00
C ILE A 282 -23.37 0.01 10.72
N ALA A 283 -22.50 -0.87 10.28
CA ALA A 283 -21.11 -0.54 9.99
C ALA A 283 -20.48 -1.51 8.99
N THR A 284 -19.39 -1.10 8.35
CA THR A 284 -18.62 -1.95 7.43
C THR A 284 -17.12 -1.79 7.59
N SER A 285 -16.37 -2.86 7.25
CA SER A 285 -14.93 -2.84 7.05
C SER A 285 -14.58 -3.52 5.74
N LEU A 286 -13.93 -2.81 4.83
CA LEU A 286 -13.49 -3.32 3.53
C LEU A 286 -12.00 -3.67 3.60
N ILE A 287 -11.70 -4.90 3.24
CA ILE A 287 -10.36 -5.47 3.20
C ILE A 287 -10.02 -5.76 1.74
N ALA A 288 -8.82 -5.40 1.31
CA ALA A 288 -8.31 -5.86 0.02
C ALA A 288 -7.51 -7.16 0.22
N LEU A 289 -7.52 -8.03 -0.77
CA LEU A 289 -6.82 -9.30 -0.80
C LEU A 289 -5.85 -9.32 -1.99
N ASN A 290 -4.71 -10.00 -1.88
CA ASN A 290 -3.87 -10.26 -3.03
C ASN A 290 -4.24 -11.60 -3.70
N ALA A 291 -5.53 -11.88 -3.86
CA ALA A 291 -6.03 -13.17 -4.33
C ALA A 291 -5.49 -13.57 -5.72
N SER A 292 -5.24 -12.58 -6.58
CA SER A 292 -4.70 -12.77 -7.94
C SER A 292 -3.17 -12.79 -8.01
N CYS A 293 -2.46 -12.52 -6.89
CA CYS A 293 -1.00 -12.48 -6.86
C CYS A 293 -0.43 -13.85 -6.43
N ALA A 294 0.73 -14.22 -6.98
CA ALA A 294 1.47 -15.39 -6.52
C ALA A 294 2.24 -15.08 -5.22
N GLY A 295 2.56 -16.12 -4.44
CA GLY A 295 3.39 -15.99 -3.24
C GLY A 295 2.61 -15.88 -1.94
N GLU A 296 3.06 -15.02 -1.03
CA GLU A 296 2.46 -14.82 0.29
C GLU A 296 1.03 -14.28 0.17
N ARG A 297 0.08 -14.93 0.84
CA ARG A 297 -1.31 -14.46 0.89
C ARG A 297 -1.43 -13.34 1.91
N VAL A 298 -1.74 -12.14 1.43
CA VAL A 298 -1.81 -10.93 2.24
C VAL A 298 -3.19 -10.30 2.17
N ALA A 299 -3.70 -9.87 3.33
CA ALA A 299 -4.91 -9.07 3.44
C ALA A 299 -4.57 -7.65 3.91
N TYR A 300 -5.25 -6.65 3.37
CA TYR A 300 -4.99 -5.24 3.61
C TYR A 300 -6.23 -4.56 4.16
N GLY A 301 -6.20 -4.13 5.42
CA GLY A 301 -7.25 -3.30 6.01
C GLY A 301 -7.30 -1.94 5.31
N ARG A 302 -8.42 -1.63 4.65
CA ARG A 302 -8.50 -0.42 3.82
C ARG A 302 -9.45 0.63 4.34
N TYR A 303 -10.72 0.31 4.42
CA TYR A 303 -11.73 1.33 4.68
C TYR A 303 -12.71 0.85 5.74
N TRP A 304 -13.05 1.75 6.63
CA TRP A 304 -13.99 1.54 7.71
C TRP A 304 -15.00 2.69 7.76
N GLY A 305 -16.21 2.37 8.16
CA GLY A 305 -17.17 3.37 8.58
C GLY A 305 -18.35 2.76 9.31
N ALA A 306 -19.01 3.57 10.12
CA ALA A 306 -20.17 3.18 10.89
C ALA A 306 -21.25 4.26 10.86
N LEU A 307 -22.51 3.87 10.77
CA LEU A 307 -23.65 4.77 10.89
C LEU A 307 -24.09 4.94 12.35
N GLU A 308 -23.63 4.06 13.23
CA GLU A 308 -23.92 4.09 14.64
C GLU A 308 -22.64 3.99 15.47
N ARG A 309 -22.57 4.72 16.56
CA ARG A 309 -21.47 4.64 17.51
C ARG A 309 -21.69 3.49 18.49
N VAL A 310 -20.81 2.50 18.42
CA VAL A 310 -20.80 1.34 19.34
C VAL A 310 -19.40 1.15 19.89
N ASP A 311 -19.28 1.00 21.18
CA ASP A 311 -17.98 0.78 21.85
C ASP A 311 -17.30 -0.49 21.33
N CYS A 312 -16.02 -0.37 21.00
CA CYS A 312 -15.15 -1.44 20.48
C CYS A 312 -15.52 -1.98 19.08
N LEU A 313 -16.60 -1.51 18.44
CA LEU A 313 -17.02 -1.99 17.12
C LEU A 313 -15.94 -1.81 16.05
N HIS A 314 -15.24 -0.68 16.05
CA HIS A 314 -14.10 -0.45 15.15
C HIS A 314 -13.03 -1.54 15.31
N PHE A 315 -12.69 -1.93 16.53
CA PHE A 315 -11.68 -2.95 16.76
C PHE A 315 -12.15 -4.34 16.32
N GLU A 316 -13.41 -4.67 16.58
CA GLU A 316 -13.99 -5.95 16.12
C GLU A 316 -13.99 -6.02 14.59
N ALA A 317 -14.52 -5.00 13.91
CA ALA A 317 -14.69 -4.98 12.47
C ALA A 317 -13.38 -4.84 11.69
N CYS A 318 -12.41 -4.06 12.20
CA CYS A 318 -11.17 -3.77 11.46
C CYS A 318 -9.99 -4.68 11.82
N TYR A 319 -10.05 -5.39 12.95
CA TYR A 319 -8.95 -6.26 13.39
C TYR A 319 -9.40 -7.66 13.74
N TYR A 320 -10.34 -7.86 14.69
CA TYR A 320 -10.61 -9.20 15.20
C TYR A 320 -11.32 -10.09 14.19
N GLN A 321 -12.31 -9.58 13.49
CA GLN A 321 -12.98 -10.31 12.41
C GLN A 321 -12.03 -10.59 11.23
N PRO A 322 -11.28 -9.60 10.69
CA PRO A 322 -10.29 -9.85 9.64
C PRO A 322 -9.20 -10.84 10.05
N LEU A 323 -8.64 -10.74 11.27
CA LEU A 323 -7.61 -11.68 11.73
C LEU A 323 -8.15 -13.10 11.88
N ALA A 324 -9.37 -13.26 12.42
CA ALA A 324 -10.01 -14.57 12.52
C ALA A 324 -10.23 -15.17 11.13
N TRP A 325 -10.68 -14.37 10.17
CA TRP A 325 -10.86 -14.77 8.78
C TRP A 325 -9.51 -15.14 8.11
N CYS A 326 -8.46 -14.32 8.30
CA CYS A 326 -7.12 -14.62 7.79
C CYS A 326 -6.58 -15.94 8.30
N ILE A 327 -6.74 -16.24 9.61
CA ILE A 327 -6.32 -17.50 10.22
C ILE A 327 -7.07 -18.67 9.57
N THR A 328 -8.40 -18.58 9.46
CA THR A 328 -9.24 -19.65 8.90
C THR A 328 -8.93 -19.91 7.44
N ASN A 329 -8.61 -18.86 6.65
CA ASN A 329 -8.38 -18.95 5.22
C ASN A 329 -6.90 -19.02 4.83
N GLY A 330 -5.98 -19.21 5.80
CA GLY A 330 -4.56 -19.44 5.56
C GLY A 330 -3.80 -18.24 5.00
N TYR A 331 -4.24 -17.01 5.33
CA TYR A 331 -3.49 -15.79 5.03
C TYR A 331 -2.31 -15.65 5.98
N GLN A 332 -1.14 -15.29 5.45
CA GLN A 332 0.09 -15.21 6.21
C GLN A 332 0.28 -13.83 6.84
N ARG A 333 -0.23 -12.76 6.23
CA ARG A 333 -0.07 -11.39 6.71
C ARG A 333 -1.36 -10.59 6.62
N PHE A 334 -1.56 -9.70 7.60
CA PHE A 334 -2.58 -8.66 7.58
C PHE A 334 -1.94 -7.30 7.84
N GLU A 335 -2.13 -6.36 6.93
CA GLU A 335 -1.63 -5.00 7.03
C GLU A 335 -2.74 -4.06 7.50
N GLY A 336 -2.55 -3.45 8.67
CA GLY A 336 -3.56 -2.61 9.30
C GLY A 336 -3.65 -1.18 8.76
N GLY A 337 -2.96 -0.83 7.65
CA GLY A 337 -2.89 0.51 7.08
C GLY A 337 -1.91 1.45 7.83
N ALA A 338 -1.81 2.70 7.36
CA ALA A 338 -0.96 3.72 7.96
C ALA A 338 -1.42 4.11 9.36
N GLN A 339 -0.47 4.45 10.24
CA GLN A 339 -0.64 5.01 11.59
C GLN A 339 -1.42 4.15 12.61
N GLY A 340 -1.19 4.40 13.88
CA GLY A 340 -1.95 3.90 15.02
C GLY A 340 -1.25 2.86 15.88
N GLU A 341 -0.54 3.30 16.92
CA GLU A 341 0.10 2.45 17.94
C GLU A 341 -0.89 1.50 18.65
N HIS A 342 -2.19 1.89 18.68
CA HIS A 342 -3.24 1.02 19.23
C HIS A 342 -3.31 -0.36 18.55
N LYS A 343 -2.75 -0.50 17.34
CA LYS A 343 -2.64 -1.76 16.59
C LYS A 343 -1.69 -2.74 17.27
N LEU A 344 -0.63 -2.24 17.91
CA LEU A 344 0.31 -3.06 18.69
C LEU A 344 -0.42 -3.90 19.75
N ALA A 345 -1.38 -3.31 20.46
CA ALA A 345 -2.17 -4.04 21.46
C ALA A 345 -3.00 -5.21 20.87
N ARG A 346 -3.14 -5.29 19.55
CA ARG A 346 -3.86 -6.31 18.78
C ARG A 346 -2.92 -7.23 17.99
N ALA A 347 -1.65 -7.23 18.40
CA ALA A 347 -0.55 -8.01 17.80
C ALA A 347 -0.25 -7.70 16.32
N LEU A 348 -0.57 -6.50 15.86
CA LEU A 348 0.07 -5.97 14.66
C LEU A 348 1.40 -5.37 15.10
N LEU A 349 2.50 -5.98 14.68
CA LEU A 349 3.85 -5.61 15.10
C LEU A 349 4.43 -4.50 14.21
N PRO A 350 5.36 -3.68 14.74
CA PRO A 350 5.97 -2.61 13.98
C PRO A 350 6.84 -3.16 12.84
N VAL A 351 6.62 -2.61 11.65
CA VAL A 351 7.38 -2.90 10.42
C VAL A 351 7.88 -1.59 9.84
N THR A 352 9.16 -1.53 9.49
CA THR A 352 9.72 -0.38 8.80
C THR A 352 9.24 -0.39 7.35
N THR A 353 8.71 0.74 6.89
CA THR A 353 8.41 0.98 5.48
C THR A 353 9.29 2.10 4.96
N THR A 354 9.64 2.06 3.68
CA THR A 354 10.65 2.97 3.12
C THR A 354 10.11 3.68 1.88
N SER A 355 10.49 4.93 1.75
CA SER A 355 10.29 5.76 0.57
C SER A 355 11.64 6.29 0.07
N ALA A 356 11.71 6.63 -1.22
CA ALA A 356 12.89 7.15 -1.87
C ALA A 356 12.62 8.56 -2.43
N HIS A 357 13.60 9.46 -2.31
CA HIS A 357 13.41 10.88 -2.60
C HIS A 357 14.61 11.47 -3.34
N TRP A 358 14.34 12.15 -4.44
CA TRP A 358 15.30 13.00 -5.14
C TRP A 358 14.75 14.44 -5.21
N LEU A 359 15.62 15.42 -5.03
CA LEU A 359 15.29 16.85 -5.12
C LEU A 359 16.20 17.50 -6.16
N ALA A 360 15.63 18.29 -7.05
CA ALA A 360 16.33 18.93 -8.16
C ALA A 360 17.36 19.96 -7.70
N GLN A 361 17.13 20.61 -6.56
CA GLN A 361 18.02 21.64 -6.01
C GLN A 361 19.06 20.97 -5.10
N PRO A 362 20.38 21.01 -5.43
CA PRO A 362 21.41 20.30 -4.67
C PRO A 362 21.49 20.76 -3.19
N GLN A 363 21.24 22.04 -2.91
CA GLN A 363 21.27 22.56 -1.54
C GLN A 363 20.14 21.97 -0.69
N PHE A 364 18.93 21.80 -1.28
CA PHE A 364 17.81 21.15 -0.58
C PHE A 364 18.05 19.67 -0.44
N LEU A 365 18.58 18.99 -1.45
CA LEU A 365 18.95 17.58 -1.37
C LEU A 365 19.92 17.34 -0.20
N ALA A 366 20.98 18.14 -0.07
CA ALA A 366 21.95 18.03 1.02
C ALA A 366 21.33 18.38 2.41
N ALA A 367 20.37 19.29 2.46
CA ALA A 367 19.67 19.63 3.71
C ALA A 367 18.73 18.49 4.13
N VAL A 368 18.00 17.90 3.18
CA VAL A 368 17.12 16.76 3.41
C VAL A 368 17.92 15.52 3.81
N ASP A 369 19.08 15.27 3.22
CA ASP A 369 19.97 14.14 3.59
C ASP A 369 20.38 14.22 5.07
N ARG A 370 20.81 15.41 5.55
CA ARG A 370 21.12 15.62 6.97
C ARG A 370 19.91 15.41 7.87
N TYR A 371 18.74 15.90 7.45
CA TYR A 371 17.49 15.72 8.19
C TYR A 371 17.13 14.24 8.30
N LEU A 372 17.16 13.50 7.19
CA LEU A 372 16.83 12.09 7.14
C LEU A 372 17.82 11.23 7.93
N SER A 373 19.10 11.61 7.99
CA SER A 373 20.10 10.94 8.83
C SER A 373 19.75 11.03 10.33
N ALA A 374 19.27 12.19 10.79
CA ALA A 374 18.80 12.36 12.18
C ALA A 374 17.46 11.63 12.42
N GLU A 375 16.51 11.71 11.48
CA GLU A 375 15.20 11.03 11.55
C GLU A 375 15.38 9.51 11.64
N ARG A 376 16.31 8.92 10.87
CA ARG A 376 16.60 7.47 10.86
C ARG A 376 16.96 6.94 12.25
N ALA A 377 17.82 7.63 12.99
CA ALA A 377 18.19 7.24 14.35
C ALA A 377 16.95 7.24 15.29
N GLY A 378 16.08 8.25 15.15
CA GLY A 378 14.82 8.34 15.90
C GLY A 378 13.86 7.18 15.57
N ILE A 379 13.70 6.84 14.30
CA ILE A 379 12.84 5.71 13.86
C ILE A 379 13.38 4.38 14.38
N GLN A 380 14.69 4.15 14.36
CA GLN A 380 15.29 2.93 14.91
C GLN A 380 15.00 2.78 16.41
N SER A 381 15.24 3.85 17.19
CA SER A 381 14.95 3.86 18.62
C SER A 381 13.45 3.63 18.90
N TYR A 382 12.57 4.25 18.13
CA TYR A 382 11.13 4.06 18.25
C TYR A 382 10.69 2.63 17.96
N VAL A 383 11.22 2.00 16.90
CA VAL A 383 10.93 0.58 16.57
C VAL A 383 11.42 -0.35 17.68
N GLU A 384 12.59 -0.09 18.27
CA GLU A 384 13.12 -0.87 19.38
C GLU A 384 12.24 -0.74 20.64
N ASP A 385 11.78 0.45 20.96
CA ASP A 385 10.84 0.70 22.08
C ASP A 385 9.52 -0.05 21.84
N LEU A 386 8.94 0.04 20.67
CA LEU A 386 7.72 -0.70 20.32
C LEU A 386 7.90 -2.22 20.44
N LYS A 387 9.07 -2.76 20.07
CA LYS A 387 9.37 -4.19 20.22
C LYS A 387 9.45 -4.63 21.67
N GLN A 388 9.94 -3.76 22.59
CA GLN A 388 9.95 -4.04 24.03
C GLN A 388 8.52 -4.12 24.60
N HIS A 389 7.58 -3.38 24.02
CA HIS A 389 6.16 -3.39 24.39
C HIS A 389 5.34 -4.42 23.61
N SER A 390 5.98 -5.45 23.04
CA SER A 390 5.32 -6.51 22.27
C SER A 390 4.17 -7.15 23.09
N PRO A 391 3.00 -7.35 22.48
CA PRO A 391 1.87 -8.03 23.13
C PRO A 391 2.04 -9.56 23.19
N LEU A 392 3.07 -10.09 22.52
CA LEU A 392 3.37 -11.52 22.46
C LEU A 392 4.07 -11.97 23.77
N LYS A 393 3.88 -13.23 24.15
CA LYS A 393 4.64 -13.85 25.22
C LYS A 393 6.13 -13.89 24.90
N SER A 394 6.98 -13.82 25.94
CA SER A 394 8.43 -13.92 25.77
C SER A 394 8.83 -15.21 25.03
N GLY A 395 9.74 -15.08 24.06
CA GLY A 395 10.22 -16.20 23.24
C GLY A 395 9.37 -16.51 21.99
N ILE A 396 8.22 -15.86 21.82
CA ILE A 396 7.41 -16.00 20.60
C ILE A 396 7.78 -14.86 19.65
N ARG A 397 8.39 -15.20 18.52
CA ARG A 397 8.53 -14.32 17.36
C ARG A 397 7.76 -14.96 16.21
N PRO A 398 6.77 -14.31 15.59
CA PRO A 398 6.29 -14.75 14.29
C PRO A 398 7.45 -14.55 13.33
N GLU A 399 8.04 -15.64 12.85
CA GLU A 399 9.02 -15.55 11.77
C GLU A 399 8.26 -15.17 10.51
N PRO A 400 8.69 -14.13 9.78
CA PRO A 400 8.19 -13.90 8.43
C PRO A 400 8.47 -15.18 7.63
N CYS A 401 7.49 -15.62 6.83
CA CYS A 401 7.66 -16.77 5.94
C CYS A 401 8.89 -16.46 5.07
N ALA A 402 9.95 -17.27 5.22
CA ALA A 402 11.13 -17.13 4.37
C ALA A 402 10.66 -17.31 2.93
N ALA A 403 10.91 -16.32 2.07
CA ALA A 403 10.74 -16.49 0.64
C ALA A 403 11.43 -17.81 0.26
N SER A 404 10.69 -18.71 -0.40
CA SER A 404 11.16 -20.03 -0.79
C SER A 404 12.52 -19.88 -1.49
N ALA A 405 13.56 -20.42 -0.86
CA ALA A 405 14.88 -20.50 -1.47
C ALA A 405 14.74 -21.22 -2.83
N ASP A 406 15.37 -20.65 -3.84
CA ASP A 406 15.49 -21.26 -5.16
C ASP A 406 15.86 -22.76 -5.07
N PRO A 407 15.27 -23.62 -5.90
CA PRO A 407 15.74 -24.99 -5.98
C PRO A 407 17.18 -25.00 -6.45
N ALA A 408 18.07 -25.63 -5.66
CA ALA A 408 19.46 -25.78 -5.97
C ALA A 408 19.67 -26.32 -7.41
N PRO A 409 20.65 -25.81 -8.17
CA PRO A 409 20.91 -26.27 -9.52
C PRO A 409 21.25 -27.78 -9.49
N ALA A 410 20.58 -28.55 -10.34
CA ALA A 410 20.86 -29.95 -10.54
C ALA A 410 22.34 -30.16 -10.91
N ARG A 411 23.04 -31.03 -10.17
CA ARG A 411 24.41 -31.45 -10.51
C ARG A 411 24.37 -32.18 -11.84
N PRO A 412 25.28 -31.86 -12.77
CA PRO A 412 25.40 -32.66 -13.99
C PRO A 412 25.97 -34.03 -13.64
N ALA A 413 25.39 -35.05 -14.29
CA ALA A 413 25.87 -36.43 -14.26
C ALA A 413 27.14 -36.63 -15.11
#